data_f23afc44dcec3f1fa51b28fe3f320a41
#
_entry.id   f23afc44dcec3f1fa51b28fe3f320a41
#
_cell.length_a   1.000
_cell.length_b   1.000
_cell.length_c   1.000
_cell.angle_alpha   90.00
_cell.angle_beta   90.00
_cell.angle_gamma   90.00
#
_symmetry.space_group_name_H-M   'P 1'
#
loop_
_entity.id
_entity.type
_entity.pdbx_description
1 polymer ?
#
loop_
_entity_poly.entity_id
_entity_poly.type
_entity_poly.pdbx_seq_one_letter_code
_entity_poly.pdbx_strand_id
1 'polypeptide(L)'
;MPKALDPFWEHGIPEDGSNRQRLNCKLCGQPMTGGITRLKYHLAKIPGRDVGPCSKVEPELMRAAHDALHVKDGKKEATAAKKAQLAAFGIESSRQSISPTAGSGRGSTATRSSSYFVPRTTPGAQPSIKSLVKKREKKEADKVMAKCLYWSDLPLSITRNNPFWQPMCDAIAIVGPGYRSATYEELRGPLLQGEKKDINSRLAELKQSWEVTGCTIMSDGWTNRKGRTLLNFLVHCPKGSMFIKSVDASAHVKDASLLCELLSGFIEEIGLPNVVQIITDNAANYVAAGKMLMERHRSLFWTPCAAHCIDLMLEDIAKLSFVKEVIDRARSIPKFIYNHAFILSLMRRCTKNRELQRPAITRFATNFITLQSLLKCQFELKQMFVCDEWRDCRYSRREDGRAIARLVYLDSFWEGMEEVCSISEPLVKVLRLVDGDKPTMPYLYEAMDRAKEAIRSYYVGKGTPGFHRQMMIWELIDSRWTGMLHRPIHAAALFLNPTFSYKCNFDFDAEVTEGLLSCLERMVPDAETRSIINREIEIYRDASGVFSFQDAIRERDSLMPRK
;
A
#
# COMPACT_ATOMS: atom_id res chain seq x y z
N MET A 1 -24.24 15.08 -3.73
CA MET A 1 -23.66 16.06 -4.66
C MET A 1 -23.57 15.45 -6.04
N PRO A 2 -23.96 16.11 -7.13
CA PRO A 2 -23.76 15.59 -8.48
C PRO A 2 -22.27 15.45 -8.74
N LYS A 3 -21.86 14.32 -9.34
CA LYS A 3 -20.46 14.10 -9.76
C LYS A 3 -20.03 15.22 -10.69
N ALA A 4 -18.87 15.84 -10.44
CA ALA A 4 -18.28 16.80 -11.35
C ALA A 4 -18.19 16.21 -12.76
N LEU A 5 -18.55 16.98 -13.78
CA LEU A 5 -18.43 16.56 -15.17
C LEU A 5 -16.96 16.26 -15.48
N ASP A 6 -16.71 15.18 -16.23
CA ASP A 6 -15.37 14.83 -16.70
C ASP A 6 -14.82 15.98 -17.57
N PRO A 7 -13.63 16.53 -17.30
CA PRO A 7 -13.08 17.68 -18.01
C PRO A 7 -13.01 17.53 -19.54
N PHE A 8 -12.87 16.31 -20.03
CA PHE A 8 -12.79 16.04 -21.47
C PHE A 8 -14.09 16.28 -22.24
N TRP A 9 -15.22 16.59 -21.54
CA TRP A 9 -16.44 17.04 -22.20
C TRP A 9 -16.29 18.38 -22.91
N GLU A 10 -15.28 19.17 -22.56
CA GLU A 10 -14.95 20.41 -23.28
C GLU A 10 -14.54 20.16 -24.75
N HIS A 11 -14.06 18.95 -25.07
CA HIS A 11 -13.56 18.56 -26.39
C HIS A 11 -14.54 17.68 -27.17
N GLY A 12 -15.74 17.44 -26.68
CA GLY A 12 -16.79 16.65 -27.31
C GLY A 12 -18.13 17.37 -27.42
N ILE A 13 -18.82 17.24 -28.53
CA ILE A 13 -20.17 17.79 -28.76
C ILE A 13 -21.14 16.60 -28.82
N PRO A 14 -22.10 16.46 -27.90
CA PRO A 14 -23.15 15.46 -28.02
C PRO A 14 -23.99 15.67 -29.29
N GLU A 15 -24.35 14.61 -29.99
CA GLU A 15 -25.12 14.65 -31.23
C GLU A 15 -26.57 15.08 -30.97
N ASP A 16 -27.14 14.64 -29.83
CA ASP A 16 -28.43 15.11 -29.29
C ASP A 16 -28.21 15.62 -27.86
N GLY A 17 -28.75 16.78 -27.52
CA GLY A 17 -28.52 17.45 -26.24
C GLY A 17 -28.81 16.62 -24.96
N SER A 18 -29.48 15.46 -25.09
CA SER A 18 -29.78 14.53 -23.99
C SER A 18 -28.98 13.22 -24.03
N ASN A 19 -28.42 12.82 -25.18
CA ASN A 19 -27.74 11.54 -25.35
C ASN A 19 -26.21 11.68 -25.34
N ARG A 20 -25.60 11.47 -24.19
CA ARG A 20 -24.14 11.51 -23.99
C ARG A 20 -23.38 10.26 -24.52
N GLN A 21 -24.05 9.31 -25.13
CA GLN A 21 -23.44 8.10 -25.70
C GLN A 21 -22.92 8.34 -27.12
N ARG A 22 -23.49 9.28 -27.87
CA ARG A 22 -23.03 9.70 -29.19
C ARG A 22 -22.49 11.12 -29.12
N LEU A 23 -21.29 11.32 -29.63
CA LEU A 23 -20.65 12.63 -29.64
C LEU A 23 -19.70 12.79 -30.83
N ASN A 24 -19.45 14.03 -31.20
CA ASN A 24 -18.49 14.41 -32.23
C ASN A 24 -17.28 15.07 -31.58
N CYS A 25 -16.07 14.75 -32.05
CA CYS A 25 -14.85 15.42 -31.63
C CYS A 25 -14.86 16.89 -32.10
N LYS A 26 -14.69 17.84 -31.19
CA LYS A 26 -14.62 19.26 -31.55
C LYS A 26 -13.44 19.62 -32.45
N LEU A 27 -12.33 18.87 -32.36
CA LEU A 27 -11.09 19.18 -33.08
C LEU A 27 -11.12 18.69 -34.53
N CYS A 28 -11.58 17.45 -34.77
CA CYS A 28 -11.54 16.84 -36.11
C CYS A 28 -12.93 16.54 -36.70
N GLY A 29 -14.01 16.73 -35.94
CA GLY A 29 -15.40 16.50 -36.39
C GLY A 29 -15.81 15.02 -36.41
N GLN A 30 -14.92 14.07 -36.07
CA GLN A 30 -15.22 12.64 -36.17
C GLN A 30 -16.34 12.21 -35.22
N PRO A 31 -17.42 11.58 -35.72
CA PRO A 31 -18.48 11.03 -34.87
C PRO A 31 -18.01 9.74 -34.18
N MET A 32 -18.46 9.55 -32.93
CA MET A 32 -18.14 8.35 -32.16
C MET A 32 -19.25 7.95 -31.20
N THR A 33 -19.37 6.62 -30.98
CA THR A 33 -20.35 6.05 -30.07
C THR A 33 -19.62 5.41 -28.89
N GLY A 34 -20.08 5.65 -27.65
CA GLY A 34 -19.46 5.14 -26.41
C GLY A 34 -19.03 6.22 -25.44
N GLY A 35 -19.47 7.47 -25.68
CA GLY A 35 -19.35 8.58 -24.76
C GLY A 35 -17.90 9.06 -24.52
N ILE A 36 -17.69 9.77 -23.40
CA ILE A 36 -16.43 10.45 -23.05
C ILE A 36 -15.20 9.53 -23.03
N THR A 37 -15.38 8.25 -22.73
CA THR A 37 -14.26 7.28 -22.72
C THR A 37 -13.71 7.07 -24.12
N ARG A 38 -14.58 6.97 -25.14
CA ARG A 38 -14.17 6.83 -26.55
C ARG A 38 -13.46 8.09 -27.05
N LEU A 39 -13.93 9.27 -26.64
CA LEU A 39 -13.25 10.52 -26.94
C LEU A 39 -11.83 10.56 -26.40
N LYS A 40 -11.61 10.09 -25.17
CA LYS A 40 -10.26 9.98 -24.59
C LYS A 40 -9.34 9.05 -25.41
N TYR A 41 -9.82 7.88 -25.84
CA TYR A 41 -9.05 6.98 -26.72
C TYR A 41 -8.72 7.63 -28.07
N HIS A 42 -9.67 8.35 -28.65
CA HIS A 42 -9.48 9.09 -29.89
C HIS A 42 -8.44 10.20 -29.75
N LEU A 43 -8.51 10.99 -28.68
CA LEU A 43 -7.55 12.08 -28.37
C LEU A 43 -6.17 11.55 -27.98
N ALA A 44 -6.09 10.44 -27.25
CA ALA A 44 -4.84 9.79 -26.86
C ALA A 44 -4.16 9.05 -28.02
N LYS A 45 -4.79 8.94 -29.18
CA LYS A 45 -4.32 8.19 -30.37
C LYS A 45 -4.03 6.70 -30.09
N ILE A 46 -4.76 6.08 -29.15
CA ILE A 46 -4.60 4.67 -28.79
C ILE A 46 -5.45 3.82 -29.74
N PRO A 47 -4.85 2.91 -30.54
CA PRO A 47 -5.59 2.05 -31.47
C PRO A 47 -6.38 0.95 -30.76
N GLY A 48 -7.39 0.37 -31.43
CA GLY A 48 -8.02 -0.89 -31.00
C GLY A 48 -9.35 -0.78 -30.24
N ARG A 49 -10.07 0.34 -30.34
CA ARG A 49 -11.39 0.53 -29.70
C ARG A 49 -12.47 1.09 -30.64
N ASP A 50 -12.49 0.67 -31.90
CA ASP A 50 -13.44 1.11 -32.94
C ASP A 50 -13.51 2.65 -33.13
N VAL A 51 -12.42 3.35 -32.81
CA VAL A 51 -12.30 4.79 -32.98
C VAL A 51 -10.91 5.10 -33.54
N GLY A 52 -10.87 5.77 -34.69
CA GLY A 52 -9.61 6.24 -35.31
C GLY A 52 -8.93 7.34 -34.48
N PRO A 53 -7.61 7.52 -34.61
CA PRO A 53 -6.86 8.55 -33.91
C PRO A 53 -7.24 9.95 -34.37
N CYS A 54 -7.26 10.94 -33.47
CA CYS A 54 -7.55 12.33 -33.80
C CYS A 54 -6.42 12.93 -34.67
N SER A 55 -6.78 13.48 -35.83
CA SER A 55 -5.83 14.12 -36.75
C SER A 55 -5.38 15.52 -36.31
N LYS A 56 -6.14 16.17 -35.41
CA LYS A 56 -5.95 17.58 -35.03
C LYS A 56 -5.70 17.81 -33.54
N VAL A 57 -5.36 16.73 -32.77
CA VAL A 57 -5.09 16.86 -31.35
C VAL A 57 -3.69 17.42 -31.09
N GLU A 58 -3.57 18.38 -30.19
CA GLU A 58 -2.31 18.96 -29.73
C GLU A 58 -1.57 17.99 -28.77
N PRO A 59 -0.21 18.02 -28.72
CA PRO A 59 0.59 17.10 -27.93
C PRO A 59 0.26 17.12 -26.44
N GLU A 60 -0.08 18.26 -25.87
CA GLU A 60 -0.43 18.40 -24.44
C GLU A 60 -1.76 17.73 -24.12
N LEU A 61 -2.78 17.97 -24.96
CA LEU A 61 -4.09 17.34 -24.79
C LEU A 61 -4.05 15.83 -25.03
N MET A 62 -3.19 15.38 -25.94
CA MET A 62 -2.94 13.95 -26.18
C MET A 62 -2.36 13.29 -24.93
N ARG A 63 -1.34 13.89 -24.29
CA ARG A 63 -0.75 13.39 -23.03
C ARG A 63 -1.78 13.36 -21.90
N ALA A 64 -2.53 14.45 -21.70
CA ALA A 64 -3.58 14.52 -20.69
C ALA A 64 -4.65 13.42 -20.87
N ALA A 65 -5.04 13.13 -22.12
CA ALA A 65 -5.99 12.06 -22.43
C ALA A 65 -5.40 10.67 -22.14
N HIS A 66 -4.12 10.46 -22.42
CA HIS A 66 -3.38 9.24 -22.14
C HIS A 66 -3.28 8.99 -20.63
N ASP A 67 -2.88 9.99 -19.85
CA ASP A 67 -2.79 9.90 -18.39
C ASP A 67 -4.15 9.63 -17.74
N ALA A 68 -5.21 10.27 -18.23
CA ALA A 68 -6.58 10.04 -17.74
C ALA A 68 -7.11 8.64 -18.02
N LEU A 69 -6.54 7.90 -18.99
CA LEU A 69 -6.84 6.51 -19.27
C LEU A 69 -6.03 5.57 -18.38
N HIS A 70 -4.74 5.84 -18.14
CA HIS A 70 -3.87 5.04 -17.27
C HIS A 70 -4.29 5.05 -15.81
N VAL A 71 -4.81 6.18 -15.29
CA VAL A 71 -5.41 6.24 -13.94
C VAL A 71 -6.60 5.27 -13.79
N LYS A 72 -7.31 4.94 -14.89
CA LYS A 72 -8.40 3.94 -14.87
C LYS A 72 -7.88 2.49 -14.96
N ASP A 73 -6.80 2.26 -15.68
CA ASP A 73 -6.22 0.93 -15.82
C ASP A 73 -5.48 0.49 -14.54
N GLY A 74 -4.78 1.37 -13.86
CA GLY A 74 -4.21 1.09 -12.53
C GLY A 74 -5.26 0.71 -11.46
N LYS A 75 -6.51 1.22 -11.57
CA LYS A 75 -7.62 0.75 -10.72
C LYS A 75 -8.15 -0.63 -11.14
N LYS A 76 -8.06 -1.00 -12.40
CA LYS A 76 -8.43 -2.34 -12.89
C LYS A 76 -7.37 -3.38 -12.54
N GLU A 77 -6.10 -3.03 -12.61
CA GLU A 77 -4.99 -3.90 -12.20
C GLU A 77 -5.01 -4.17 -10.70
N ALA A 78 -5.27 -3.16 -9.86
CA ALA A 78 -5.49 -3.34 -8.43
C ALA A 78 -6.69 -4.26 -8.13
N THR A 79 -7.74 -4.19 -8.96
CA THR A 79 -8.91 -5.08 -8.83
C THR A 79 -8.61 -6.48 -9.36
N ALA A 80 -7.80 -6.61 -10.41
CA ALA A 80 -7.36 -7.88 -10.97
C ALA A 80 -6.35 -8.58 -10.03
N ALA A 81 -5.42 -7.84 -9.44
CA ALA A 81 -4.49 -8.36 -8.42
C ALA A 81 -5.24 -8.84 -7.17
N LYS A 82 -6.28 -8.11 -6.73
CA LYS A 82 -7.16 -8.53 -5.64
C LYS A 82 -7.98 -9.78 -6.00
N LYS A 83 -8.38 -9.93 -7.27
CA LYS A 83 -9.08 -11.10 -7.78
C LYS A 83 -8.15 -12.31 -7.91
N ALA A 84 -6.90 -12.10 -8.31
CA ALA A 84 -5.87 -13.13 -8.34
C ALA A 84 -5.48 -13.61 -6.94
N GLN A 85 -5.45 -12.71 -5.98
CA GLN A 85 -5.25 -13.03 -4.57
C GLN A 85 -6.40 -13.86 -3.98
N LEU A 86 -7.65 -13.54 -4.35
CA LEU A 86 -8.83 -14.34 -3.99
C LEU A 86 -8.85 -15.72 -4.65
N ALA A 87 -8.40 -15.83 -5.89
CA ALA A 87 -8.24 -17.12 -6.59
C ALA A 87 -7.15 -17.99 -5.96
N ALA A 88 -6.06 -17.38 -5.48
CA ALA A 88 -5.02 -18.08 -4.72
C ALA A 88 -5.51 -18.63 -3.38
N PHE A 89 -6.62 -18.10 -2.83
CA PHE A 89 -7.31 -18.62 -1.66
C PHE A 89 -8.38 -19.68 -1.98
N GLY A 90 -8.44 -20.19 -3.24
CA GLY A 90 -9.40 -21.22 -3.65
C GLY A 90 -10.85 -20.74 -3.70
N ILE A 91 -11.06 -19.43 -3.74
CA ILE A 91 -12.40 -18.82 -3.84
C ILE A 91 -12.63 -18.46 -5.31
N GLU A 92 -13.03 -19.44 -6.11
CA GLU A 92 -13.58 -19.15 -7.43
C GLU A 92 -14.96 -18.49 -7.25
N SER A 93 -15.08 -17.25 -7.68
CA SER A 93 -16.39 -16.64 -7.85
C SER A 93 -17.07 -17.33 -9.02
N SER A 94 -17.99 -18.23 -8.72
CA SER A 94 -18.86 -18.88 -9.70
C SER A 94 -19.78 -17.84 -10.35
N ARG A 95 -19.23 -17.11 -11.30
CA ARG A 95 -20.00 -16.45 -12.36
C ARG A 95 -19.86 -17.28 -13.62
N GLN A 96 -20.48 -18.46 -13.64
CA GLN A 96 -20.84 -19.09 -14.90
C GLN A 96 -21.99 -18.26 -15.49
N SER A 97 -21.69 -17.53 -16.53
CA SER A 97 -22.67 -17.02 -17.48
C SER A 97 -23.32 -18.22 -18.15
N ILE A 98 -24.55 -18.53 -17.75
CA ILE A 98 -25.40 -19.46 -18.50
C ILE A 98 -25.73 -18.77 -19.81
N SER A 99 -25.05 -19.15 -20.87
CA SER A 99 -25.46 -18.88 -22.25
C SER A 99 -26.63 -19.80 -22.56
N PRO A 100 -27.77 -19.30 -23.07
CA PRO A 100 -28.82 -20.19 -23.53
C PRO A 100 -28.39 -20.84 -24.85
N THR A 101 -28.14 -22.12 -24.80
CA THR A 101 -28.03 -22.97 -26.03
C THR A 101 -29.36 -22.94 -26.75
N ALA A 102 -29.32 -22.55 -28.00
CA ALA A 102 -30.42 -22.65 -28.93
C ALA A 102 -30.74 -24.14 -29.22
N GLY A 103 -31.84 -24.62 -28.66
CA GLY A 103 -32.45 -25.89 -29.01
C GLY A 103 -33.46 -25.68 -30.14
N SER A 104 -33.18 -26.25 -31.30
CA SER A 104 -34.10 -26.35 -32.42
C SER A 104 -35.25 -27.30 -32.07
N GLY A 105 -36.48 -26.83 -32.11
CA GLY A 105 -37.70 -27.64 -31.97
C GLY A 105 -38.81 -27.08 -32.86
N ARG A 106 -39.20 -27.92 -33.82
CA ARG A 106 -40.17 -27.69 -34.90
C ARG A 106 -41.58 -27.26 -34.41
N GLY A 107 -42.12 -26.39 -35.19
CA GLY A 107 -43.45 -26.09 -35.64
C GLY A 107 -44.67 -26.54 -34.88
N SER A 108 -45.55 -25.58 -34.60
CA SER A 108 -47.00 -25.73 -34.77
C SER A 108 -47.65 -24.37 -35.00
N THR A 109 -48.51 -24.39 -35.94
CA THR A 109 -49.48 -23.48 -36.53
C THR A 109 -49.96 -22.29 -35.69
N ALA A 110 -49.88 -21.14 -36.35
CA ALA A 110 -50.42 -19.85 -35.91
C ALA A 110 -51.93 -19.84 -35.77
N THR A 111 -52.41 -19.43 -34.63
CA THR A 111 -53.76 -18.83 -34.47
C THR A 111 -53.59 -17.33 -34.27
N ARG A 112 -54.15 -16.55 -35.19
CA ARG A 112 -54.20 -15.09 -35.12
C ARG A 112 -55.03 -14.68 -33.87
N SER A 113 -54.38 -14.09 -32.89
CA SER A 113 -55.05 -13.33 -31.86
C SER A 113 -54.54 -11.90 -31.87
N SER A 114 -55.51 -11.04 -32.00
CA SER A 114 -55.64 -9.57 -31.91
C SER A 114 -54.40 -8.72 -31.65
N SER A 115 -54.29 -7.69 -32.46
CA SER A 115 -53.26 -6.62 -32.58
C SER A 115 -53.13 -5.65 -31.40
N TYR A 116 -53.41 -6.06 -30.15
CA TYR A 116 -53.33 -5.17 -29.01
C TYR A 116 -52.02 -5.29 -28.20
N PHE A 117 -51.15 -6.24 -28.52
CA PHE A 117 -49.85 -6.38 -27.88
C PHE A 117 -48.69 -6.34 -28.90
N VAL A 118 -48.35 -5.16 -29.34
CA VAL A 118 -47.05 -4.96 -30.04
C VAL A 118 -45.95 -4.99 -29.00
N PRO A 119 -44.93 -5.89 -29.09
CA PRO A 119 -43.80 -5.83 -28.18
C PRO A 119 -43.07 -4.49 -28.37
N ARG A 120 -42.87 -3.74 -27.30
CA ARG A 120 -42.11 -2.49 -27.33
C ARG A 120 -40.68 -2.81 -27.67
N THR A 121 -40.20 -2.34 -28.82
CA THR A 121 -38.83 -2.52 -29.34
C THR A 121 -37.80 -1.56 -28.74
N THR A 122 -38.16 -0.79 -27.71
CA THR A 122 -37.21 0.10 -27.01
C THR A 122 -36.77 -0.55 -25.69
N PRO A 123 -35.49 -0.98 -25.59
CA PRO A 123 -34.93 -1.46 -24.32
C PRO A 123 -34.81 -0.29 -23.32
N GLY A 124 -35.47 -0.34 -22.17
CA GLY A 124 -35.08 0.48 -21.05
C GLY A 124 -36.12 1.23 -20.25
N ALA A 125 -37.44 1.13 -20.57
CA ALA A 125 -38.42 1.99 -19.91
C ALA A 125 -39.25 1.36 -18.79
N GLN A 126 -39.29 0.02 -18.65
CA GLN A 126 -40.09 -0.59 -17.57
C GLN A 126 -39.37 -1.81 -16.98
N PRO A 127 -39.05 -1.79 -15.68
CA PRO A 127 -38.44 -2.95 -15.03
C PRO A 127 -39.45 -4.10 -15.03
N SER A 128 -38.98 -5.32 -15.33
CA SER A 128 -39.84 -6.52 -15.29
C SER A 128 -40.32 -6.76 -13.84
N ILE A 129 -41.51 -7.37 -13.68
CA ILE A 129 -42.05 -7.73 -12.36
C ILE A 129 -41.00 -8.57 -11.58
N LYS A 130 -40.30 -9.48 -12.23
CA LYS A 130 -39.19 -10.25 -11.62
C LYS A 130 -38.03 -9.36 -11.11
N SER A 131 -37.70 -8.26 -11.80
CA SER A 131 -36.65 -7.34 -11.36
C SER A 131 -37.10 -6.47 -10.19
N LEU A 132 -38.39 -6.12 -10.12
CA LEU A 132 -38.99 -5.39 -8.99
C LEU A 132 -39.10 -6.25 -7.74
N VAL A 133 -39.49 -7.52 -7.86
CA VAL A 133 -39.51 -8.49 -6.76
C VAL A 133 -38.12 -8.69 -6.20
N LYS A 134 -37.12 -8.99 -7.05
CA LYS A 134 -35.72 -9.11 -6.64
C LYS A 134 -35.17 -7.85 -5.95
N LYS A 135 -35.59 -6.66 -6.40
CA LYS A 135 -35.21 -5.39 -5.77
C LYS A 135 -35.82 -5.23 -4.37
N ARG A 136 -37.03 -5.70 -4.17
CA ARG A 136 -37.71 -5.69 -2.85
C ARG A 136 -37.05 -6.69 -1.89
N GLU A 137 -36.81 -7.91 -2.33
CA GLU A 137 -36.13 -8.96 -1.58
C GLU A 137 -34.72 -8.53 -1.16
N LYS A 138 -33.95 -7.95 -2.10
CA LYS A 138 -32.64 -7.37 -1.80
C LYS A 138 -32.73 -6.29 -0.72
N LYS A 139 -33.72 -5.41 -0.78
CA LYS A 139 -33.88 -4.33 0.21
C LYS A 139 -34.19 -4.88 1.61
N GLU A 140 -34.96 -5.96 1.72
CA GLU A 140 -35.20 -6.61 3.00
C GLU A 140 -33.96 -7.32 3.54
N ALA A 141 -33.18 -8.02 2.68
CA ALA A 141 -31.91 -8.62 3.06
C ALA A 141 -30.90 -7.56 3.54
N ASP A 142 -30.77 -6.43 2.80
CA ASP A 142 -29.92 -5.31 3.18
C ASP A 142 -30.31 -4.72 4.55
N LYS A 143 -31.62 -4.64 4.87
CA LYS A 143 -32.09 -4.18 6.19
C LYS A 143 -31.70 -5.13 7.33
N VAL A 144 -31.84 -6.44 7.12
CA VAL A 144 -31.47 -7.44 8.14
C VAL A 144 -29.96 -7.41 8.38
N MET A 145 -29.17 -7.36 7.31
CA MET A 145 -27.73 -7.22 7.38
C MET A 145 -27.32 -5.94 8.14
N ALA A 146 -27.96 -4.80 7.82
CA ALA A 146 -27.68 -3.54 8.51
C ALA A 146 -28.02 -3.62 10.01
N LYS A 147 -29.15 -4.24 10.38
CA LYS A 147 -29.51 -4.47 11.79
C LYS A 147 -28.48 -5.31 12.52
N CYS A 148 -27.98 -6.39 11.89
CA CYS A 148 -26.93 -7.24 12.47
C CYS A 148 -25.64 -6.44 12.74
N LEU A 149 -25.20 -5.65 11.76
CA LEU A 149 -23.99 -4.81 11.90
C LEU A 149 -24.15 -3.76 13.01
N TYR A 150 -25.31 -3.09 13.05
CA TYR A 150 -25.57 -2.05 14.06
C TYR A 150 -25.72 -2.61 15.48
N TRP A 151 -26.38 -3.75 15.62
CA TRP A 151 -26.56 -4.42 16.90
C TRP A 151 -25.23 -4.92 17.49
N SER A 152 -24.37 -5.44 16.63
CA SER A 152 -23.07 -6.03 17.04
C SER A 152 -21.95 -4.99 17.14
N ASP A 153 -22.25 -3.70 16.92
CA ASP A 153 -21.26 -2.59 16.89
C ASP A 153 -20.05 -2.90 15.99
N LEU A 154 -20.30 -3.60 14.87
CA LEU A 154 -19.27 -3.95 13.92
C LEU A 154 -18.93 -2.75 13.01
N PRO A 155 -17.64 -2.52 12.71
CA PRO A 155 -17.25 -1.43 11.82
C PRO A 155 -17.83 -1.67 10.43
N LEU A 156 -18.55 -0.68 9.87
CA LEU A 156 -19.17 -0.79 8.54
C LEU A 156 -18.16 -1.07 7.42
N SER A 157 -16.88 -0.79 7.66
CA SER A 157 -15.78 -1.12 6.75
C SER A 157 -15.59 -2.62 6.54
N ILE A 158 -16.13 -3.49 7.42
CA ILE A 158 -16.07 -4.95 7.28
C ILE A 158 -16.67 -5.42 5.94
N THR A 159 -17.72 -4.77 5.46
CA THR A 159 -18.37 -5.09 4.19
C THR A 159 -17.48 -4.79 2.96
N ARG A 160 -16.46 -3.95 3.13
CA ARG A 160 -15.54 -3.51 2.07
C ARG A 160 -14.19 -4.17 2.19
N ASN A 161 -13.68 -4.31 3.41
CA ASN A 161 -12.30 -4.70 3.67
C ASN A 161 -12.13 -6.20 3.94
N ASN A 162 -13.23 -6.92 4.25
CA ASN A 162 -13.19 -8.37 4.45
C ASN A 162 -13.38 -9.10 3.11
N PRO A 163 -12.37 -9.84 2.60
CA PRO A 163 -12.47 -10.55 1.33
C PRO A 163 -13.51 -11.67 1.34
N PHE A 164 -13.87 -12.18 2.52
CA PHE A 164 -14.84 -13.26 2.70
C PHE A 164 -16.27 -12.75 2.87
N TRP A 165 -16.49 -11.43 2.92
CA TRP A 165 -17.82 -10.89 3.16
C TRP A 165 -18.83 -11.29 2.07
N GLN A 166 -18.50 -11.04 0.80
CA GLN A 166 -19.39 -11.40 -0.29
C GLN A 166 -19.49 -12.91 -0.51
N PRO A 167 -18.40 -13.70 -0.47
CA PRO A 167 -18.48 -15.17 -0.49
C PRO A 167 -19.38 -15.76 0.59
N MET A 168 -19.34 -15.21 1.80
CA MET A 168 -20.24 -15.61 2.89
C MET A 168 -21.72 -15.36 2.52
N CYS A 169 -22.04 -14.16 2.02
CA CYS A 169 -23.39 -13.83 1.59
C CYS A 169 -23.88 -14.74 0.45
N ASP A 170 -23.02 -15.04 -0.51
CA ASP A 170 -23.32 -15.91 -1.64
C ASP A 170 -23.54 -17.36 -1.18
N ALA A 171 -22.71 -17.87 -0.27
CA ALA A 171 -22.86 -19.22 0.31
C ALA A 171 -24.17 -19.38 1.09
N ILE A 172 -24.52 -18.39 1.93
CA ILE A 172 -25.79 -18.37 2.66
C ILE A 172 -26.98 -18.35 1.69
N ALA A 173 -26.90 -17.54 0.63
CA ALA A 173 -27.94 -17.44 -0.38
C ALA A 173 -28.13 -18.74 -1.18
N ILE A 174 -27.08 -19.52 -1.41
CA ILE A 174 -27.14 -20.83 -2.08
C ILE A 174 -27.90 -21.85 -1.20
N VAL A 175 -27.62 -21.87 0.11
CA VAL A 175 -28.36 -22.75 1.05
C VAL A 175 -29.81 -22.35 1.14
N GLY A 176 -30.11 -21.06 1.08
CA GLY A 176 -31.46 -20.53 1.06
C GLY A 176 -32.19 -20.51 2.41
N PRO A 177 -33.53 -20.43 2.39
CA PRO A 177 -34.34 -20.36 3.61
C PRO A 177 -34.12 -21.56 4.52
N GLY A 178 -33.96 -21.31 5.83
CA GLY A 178 -33.69 -22.35 6.82
C GLY A 178 -32.19 -22.54 7.15
N TYR A 179 -31.30 -21.81 6.50
CA TYR A 179 -29.88 -21.79 6.92
C TYR A 179 -29.78 -21.41 8.40
N ARG A 180 -29.07 -22.24 9.16
CA ARG A 180 -28.71 -21.96 10.56
C ARG A 180 -27.23 -21.63 10.60
N SER A 181 -26.89 -20.47 11.17
CA SER A 181 -25.49 -20.09 11.35
C SER A 181 -24.75 -21.11 12.23
N ALA A 182 -23.46 -21.26 11.98
CA ALA A 182 -22.60 -22.06 12.85
C ALA A 182 -22.66 -21.53 14.29
N THR A 183 -22.68 -22.45 15.23
CA THR A 183 -22.67 -22.16 16.66
C THR A 183 -21.30 -21.67 17.12
N TYR A 184 -21.23 -21.07 18.30
CA TYR A 184 -19.98 -20.66 18.91
C TYR A 184 -18.97 -21.83 19.04
N GLU A 185 -19.46 -23.01 19.44
CA GLU A 185 -18.63 -24.20 19.61
C GLU A 185 -18.13 -24.75 18.27
N GLU A 186 -18.96 -24.72 17.23
CA GLU A 186 -18.53 -25.10 15.88
C GLU A 186 -17.46 -24.17 15.33
N LEU A 187 -17.64 -22.85 15.50
CA LEU A 187 -16.66 -21.85 15.07
C LEU A 187 -15.33 -22.00 15.81
N ARG A 188 -15.38 -22.22 17.12
CA ARG A 188 -14.20 -22.36 17.97
C ARG A 188 -13.50 -23.71 17.80
N GLY A 189 -14.22 -24.76 17.51
CA GLY A 189 -13.74 -26.14 17.43
C GLY A 189 -13.51 -26.62 15.99
N PRO A 190 -14.43 -27.39 15.43
CA PRO A 190 -14.20 -28.13 14.18
C PRO A 190 -13.93 -27.21 12.98
N LEU A 191 -14.61 -26.07 12.85
CA LEU A 191 -14.38 -25.14 11.74
C LEU A 191 -12.99 -24.49 11.83
N LEU A 192 -12.56 -24.07 13.03
CA LEU A 192 -11.20 -23.55 13.23
C LEU A 192 -10.13 -24.61 12.92
N GLN A 193 -10.35 -25.86 13.28
CA GLN A 193 -9.41 -26.94 12.97
C GLN A 193 -9.37 -27.25 11.47
N GLY A 194 -10.53 -27.18 10.79
CA GLY A 194 -10.60 -27.28 9.33
C GLY A 194 -9.76 -26.20 8.65
N GLU A 195 -9.95 -24.94 9.01
CA GLU A 195 -9.17 -23.82 8.47
C GLU A 195 -7.66 -23.96 8.74
N LYS A 196 -7.28 -24.42 9.94
CA LYS A 196 -5.86 -24.70 10.25
C LYS A 196 -5.28 -25.77 9.34
N LYS A 197 -6.03 -26.84 9.05
CA LYS A 197 -5.60 -27.91 8.15
C LYS A 197 -5.41 -27.38 6.72
N ASP A 198 -6.34 -26.56 6.23
CA ASP A 198 -6.28 -25.96 4.89
C ASP A 198 -5.08 -24.99 4.76
N ILE A 199 -4.83 -24.17 5.80
CA ILE A 199 -3.65 -23.32 5.87
C ILE A 199 -2.36 -24.15 5.84
N ASN A 200 -2.30 -25.23 6.63
CA ASN A 200 -1.13 -26.11 6.67
C ASN A 200 -0.88 -26.81 5.33
N SER A 201 -1.93 -27.19 4.60
CA SER A 201 -1.80 -27.76 3.24
C SER A 201 -1.19 -26.76 2.27
N ARG A 202 -1.66 -25.50 2.29
CA ARG A 202 -1.09 -24.42 1.48
C ARG A 202 0.35 -24.07 1.89
N LEU A 203 0.65 -24.15 3.18
CA LEU A 203 2.01 -23.98 3.69
C LEU A 203 2.96 -25.04 3.12
N ALA A 204 2.51 -26.28 2.97
CA ALA A 204 3.30 -27.35 2.36
C ALA A 204 3.68 -27.03 0.89
N GLU A 205 2.75 -26.48 0.12
CA GLU A 205 3.02 -26.03 -1.27
C GLU A 205 4.05 -24.88 -1.32
N LEU A 206 3.95 -23.94 -0.37
CA LEU A 206 4.93 -22.85 -0.26
C LEU A 206 6.32 -23.36 0.13
N LYS A 207 6.39 -24.32 1.06
CA LYS A 207 7.66 -24.94 1.50
C LYS A 207 8.44 -25.53 0.33
N GLN A 208 7.77 -26.19 -0.62
CA GLN A 208 8.42 -26.74 -1.83
C GLN A 208 9.12 -25.65 -2.67
N SER A 209 8.64 -24.41 -2.64
CA SER A 209 9.28 -23.35 -3.38
C SER A 209 10.55 -22.82 -2.73
N TRP A 210 10.73 -23.04 -1.42
CA TRP A 210 11.90 -22.52 -0.70
C TRP A 210 13.21 -23.17 -1.14
N GLU A 211 13.18 -24.42 -1.59
CA GLU A 211 14.33 -25.13 -2.15
C GLU A 211 14.89 -24.44 -3.42
N VAL A 212 14.01 -23.79 -4.17
CA VAL A 212 14.39 -23.13 -5.45
C VAL A 212 14.66 -21.64 -5.24
N THR A 213 13.85 -20.96 -4.42
CA THR A 213 13.89 -19.49 -4.32
C THR A 213 14.63 -18.99 -3.08
N GLY A 214 14.92 -19.88 -2.15
CA GLY A 214 15.26 -19.49 -0.79
C GLY A 214 14.08 -18.83 -0.07
N CYS A 215 14.27 -18.53 1.21
CA CYS A 215 13.30 -17.81 2.01
C CYS A 215 13.98 -16.89 3.04
N THR A 216 13.21 -15.91 3.53
CA THR A 216 13.58 -15.01 4.62
C THR A 216 12.72 -15.32 5.83
N ILE A 217 13.35 -15.53 6.97
CA ILE A 217 12.67 -15.62 8.27
C ILE A 217 12.52 -14.21 8.84
N MET A 218 11.31 -13.88 9.29
CA MET A 218 11.04 -12.63 10.00
C MET A 218 10.56 -12.96 11.40
N SER A 219 11.14 -12.28 12.40
CA SER A 219 10.72 -12.44 13.80
C SER A 219 10.49 -11.06 14.44
N ASP A 220 9.33 -10.94 15.07
CA ASP A 220 8.93 -9.76 15.83
C ASP A 220 8.48 -10.18 17.23
N GLY A 221 8.93 -9.45 18.24
CA GLY A 221 8.66 -9.77 19.64
C GLY A 221 8.01 -8.60 20.37
N TRP A 222 6.84 -8.84 20.94
CA TRP A 222 6.09 -7.84 21.67
C TRP A 222 5.54 -8.37 23.00
N THR A 223 5.32 -7.46 23.94
CA THR A 223 4.69 -7.79 25.23
C THR A 223 3.25 -7.32 25.22
N ASN A 224 2.31 -8.23 25.46
CA ASN A 224 0.89 -7.91 25.49
C ASN A 224 0.51 -7.21 26.80
N ARG A 225 -0.74 -6.71 26.88
CA ARG A 225 -1.27 -6.03 28.08
C ARG A 225 -1.30 -6.90 29.35
N LYS A 226 -1.19 -8.22 29.21
CA LYS A 226 -1.14 -9.18 30.35
C LYS A 226 0.29 -9.50 30.75
N GLY A 227 1.30 -8.79 30.24
CA GLY A 227 2.71 -9.02 30.54
C GLY A 227 3.32 -10.25 29.85
N ARG A 228 2.64 -10.88 28.88
CA ARG A 228 3.21 -12.00 28.12
C ARG A 228 4.09 -11.48 26.99
N THR A 229 5.30 -12.02 26.93
CA THR A 229 6.24 -11.77 25.83
C THR A 229 6.03 -12.83 24.75
N LEU A 230 5.57 -12.40 23.58
CA LEU A 230 5.30 -13.26 22.44
C LEU A 230 6.33 -12.97 21.35
N LEU A 231 6.89 -14.04 20.77
CA LEU A 231 7.78 -14.00 19.61
C LEU A 231 7.05 -14.62 18.43
N ASN A 232 6.81 -13.81 17.40
CA ASN A 232 6.18 -14.27 16.18
C ASN A 232 7.24 -14.68 15.17
N PHE A 233 6.97 -15.75 14.44
CA PHE A 233 7.81 -16.27 13.38
C PHE A 233 7.02 -16.32 12.06
N LEU A 234 7.52 -15.61 11.07
CA LEU A 234 6.98 -15.57 9.72
C LEU A 234 8.06 -16.01 8.74
N VAL A 235 7.66 -16.54 7.61
CA VAL A 235 8.54 -16.85 6.49
C VAL A 235 8.05 -16.11 5.25
N HIS A 236 8.95 -15.45 4.56
CA HIS A 236 8.70 -14.78 3.29
C HIS A 236 9.48 -15.43 2.16
N CYS A 237 8.82 -15.61 1.02
CA CYS A 237 9.44 -16.01 -0.24
C CYS A 237 8.76 -15.27 -1.40
N PRO A 238 9.25 -15.37 -2.66
CA PRO A 238 8.62 -14.70 -3.80
C PRO A 238 7.14 -15.03 -4.02
N LYS A 239 6.65 -16.18 -3.51
CA LYS A 239 5.23 -16.55 -3.57
C LYS A 239 4.36 -15.86 -2.50
N GLY A 240 4.96 -15.28 -1.46
CA GLY A 240 4.26 -14.55 -0.40
C GLY A 240 4.85 -14.74 0.98
N SER A 241 4.21 -14.10 1.97
CA SER A 241 4.57 -14.19 3.39
C SER A 241 3.57 -15.09 4.12
N MET A 242 4.06 -15.87 5.05
CA MET A 242 3.24 -16.75 5.88
C MET A 242 3.65 -16.68 7.35
N PHE A 243 2.66 -16.54 8.22
CA PHE A 243 2.83 -16.71 9.65
C PHE A 243 2.91 -18.20 9.97
N ILE A 244 3.94 -18.63 10.69
CA ILE A 244 4.16 -20.03 11.03
C ILE A 244 3.74 -20.32 12.46
N LYS A 245 4.31 -19.60 13.43
CA LYS A 245 4.01 -19.80 14.85
C LYS A 245 4.29 -18.56 15.69
N SER A 246 3.73 -18.59 16.90
CA SER A 246 4.07 -17.64 17.97
C SER A 246 4.54 -18.45 19.17
N VAL A 247 5.63 -18.02 19.79
CA VAL A 247 6.23 -18.63 20.98
C VAL A 247 6.03 -17.69 22.16
N ASP A 248 5.49 -18.22 23.26
CA ASP A 248 5.40 -17.51 24.53
C ASP A 248 6.75 -17.62 25.27
N ALA A 249 7.51 -16.56 25.26
CA ALA A 249 8.82 -16.46 25.92
C ALA A 249 8.74 -15.81 27.31
N SER A 250 7.55 -15.70 27.90
CA SER A 250 7.34 -15.01 29.19
C SER A 250 8.07 -15.66 30.38
N ALA A 251 8.37 -16.94 30.28
CA ALA A 251 9.07 -17.68 31.35
C ALA A 251 10.59 -17.46 31.36
N HIS A 252 11.14 -16.80 30.35
CA HIS A 252 12.58 -16.64 30.16
C HIS A 252 12.99 -15.17 30.08
N VAL A 253 14.24 -14.88 30.46
CA VAL A 253 14.86 -13.59 30.18
C VAL A 253 15.15 -13.53 28.68
N LYS A 254 14.62 -12.52 28.02
CA LYS A 254 14.80 -12.31 26.57
C LYS A 254 16.22 -11.78 26.31
N ASP A 255 17.24 -12.60 26.52
CA ASP A 255 18.64 -12.29 26.19
C ASP A 255 19.04 -12.78 24.78
N ALA A 256 20.28 -12.49 24.40
CA ALA A 256 20.79 -12.84 23.08
C ALA A 256 20.93 -14.36 22.88
N SER A 257 21.27 -15.11 23.94
CA SER A 257 21.45 -16.55 23.86
C SER A 257 20.13 -17.26 23.60
N LEU A 258 19.08 -16.94 24.38
CA LEU A 258 17.74 -17.48 24.17
C LEU A 258 17.21 -17.16 22.77
N LEU A 259 17.39 -15.92 22.31
CA LEU A 259 16.95 -15.53 20.98
C LEU A 259 17.70 -16.29 19.88
N CYS A 260 19.02 -16.46 20.04
CA CYS A 260 19.83 -17.25 19.12
C CYS A 260 19.37 -18.72 19.05
N GLU A 261 19.08 -19.34 20.20
CA GLU A 261 18.58 -20.71 20.26
C GLU A 261 17.21 -20.87 19.62
N LEU A 262 16.25 -20.00 19.94
CA LEU A 262 14.91 -20.03 19.37
C LEU A 262 14.93 -19.82 17.85
N LEU A 263 15.73 -18.88 17.38
CA LEU A 263 15.90 -18.62 15.95
C LEU A 263 16.64 -19.77 15.26
N SER A 264 17.69 -20.36 15.88
CA SER A 264 18.39 -21.54 15.34
C SER A 264 17.46 -22.72 15.21
N GLY A 265 16.68 -23.03 16.24
CA GLY A 265 15.70 -24.12 16.18
C GLY A 265 14.64 -23.90 15.10
N PHE A 266 14.28 -22.65 14.85
CA PHE A 266 13.35 -22.32 13.76
C PHE A 266 14.00 -22.42 12.37
N ILE A 267 15.28 -22.06 12.22
CA ILE A 267 16.07 -22.29 11.00
C ILE A 267 16.13 -23.79 10.67
N GLU A 268 16.37 -24.63 11.67
CA GLU A 268 16.41 -26.07 11.50
C GLU A 268 15.04 -26.64 11.06
N GLU A 269 13.95 -26.12 11.64
CA GLU A 269 12.57 -26.49 11.24
C GLU A 269 12.26 -26.15 9.77
N ILE A 270 12.75 -25.00 9.29
CA ILE A 270 12.59 -24.55 7.89
C ILE A 270 13.56 -25.29 6.96
N GLY A 271 14.68 -25.71 7.46
CA GLY A 271 15.81 -26.27 6.71
C GLY A 271 16.84 -25.19 6.37
N LEU A 272 18.02 -25.28 6.97
CA LEU A 272 19.10 -24.28 6.80
C LEU A 272 19.43 -23.95 5.34
N PRO A 273 19.48 -24.90 4.39
CA PRO A 273 19.76 -24.58 2.98
C PRO A 273 18.74 -23.64 2.33
N ASN A 274 17.53 -23.59 2.87
CA ASN A 274 16.44 -22.76 2.34
C ASN A 274 16.48 -21.33 2.88
N VAL A 275 17.19 -21.09 4.00
CA VAL A 275 17.15 -19.78 4.68
C VAL A 275 18.30 -18.92 4.22
N VAL A 276 17.99 -17.83 3.51
CA VAL A 276 18.96 -16.85 3.05
C VAL A 276 19.16 -15.73 4.08
N GLN A 277 18.05 -15.30 4.72
CA GLN A 277 18.07 -14.11 5.57
C GLN A 277 17.16 -14.29 6.79
N ILE A 278 17.57 -13.68 7.89
CA ILE A 278 16.72 -13.45 9.07
C ILE A 278 16.59 -11.96 9.30
N ILE A 279 15.35 -11.49 9.51
CA ILE A 279 15.03 -10.11 9.84
C ILE A 279 14.40 -10.07 11.23
N THR A 280 14.93 -9.21 12.10
CA THR A 280 14.36 -8.96 13.44
C THR A 280 14.27 -7.45 13.69
N ASP A 281 13.72 -7.05 14.84
CA ASP A 281 13.90 -5.68 15.30
C ASP A 281 15.40 -5.37 15.59
N ASN A 282 15.71 -4.11 15.90
CA ASN A 282 17.08 -3.65 16.15
C ASN A 282 17.39 -3.48 17.65
N ALA A 283 16.70 -4.15 18.55
CA ALA A 283 17.04 -4.12 19.97
C ALA A 283 18.39 -4.81 20.21
N ALA A 284 19.15 -4.37 21.20
CA ALA A 284 20.53 -4.80 21.47
C ALA A 284 20.67 -6.33 21.60
N ASN A 285 19.69 -6.98 22.21
CA ASN A 285 19.64 -8.45 22.32
C ASN A 285 19.45 -9.16 20.98
N TYR A 286 18.65 -8.62 20.06
CA TYR A 286 18.50 -9.16 18.71
C TYR A 286 19.74 -8.89 17.85
N VAL A 287 20.38 -7.74 18.00
CA VAL A 287 21.67 -7.46 17.32
C VAL A 287 22.75 -8.46 17.74
N ALA A 288 22.85 -8.74 19.06
CA ALA A 288 23.78 -9.72 19.57
C ALA A 288 23.42 -11.15 19.09
N ALA A 289 22.14 -11.56 19.16
CA ALA A 289 21.68 -12.84 18.65
C ALA A 289 21.94 -13.00 17.14
N GLY A 290 21.73 -11.94 16.36
CA GLY A 290 22.00 -11.92 14.92
C GLY A 290 23.46 -12.16 14.58
N LYS A 291 24.39 -11.58 15.34
CA LYS A 291 25.83 -11.86 15.21
C LYS A 291 26.16 -13.32 15.50
N MET A 292 25.64 -13.85 16.62
CA MET A 292 25.81 -15.27 16.99
C MET A 292 25.27 -16.22 15.91
N LEU A 293 24.12 -15.90 15.33
CA LEU A 293 23.53 -16.67 14.24
C LEU A 293 24.40 -16.66 12.98
N MET A 294 24.95 -15.51 12.61
CA MET A 294 25.83 -15.39 11.45
C MET A 294 27.19 -16.08 11.65
N GLU A 295 27.66 -16.19 12.88
CA GLU A 295 28.86 -16.98 13.24
C GLU A 295 28.59 -18.48 13.16
N ARG A 296 27.42 -18.91 13.65
CA ARG A 296 27.01 -20.33 13.65
C ARG A 296 26.66 -20.83 12.24
N HIS A 297 26.03 -19.99 11.42
CA HIS A 297 25.54 -20.31 10.07
C HIS A 297 26.15 -19.37 9.04
N ARG A 298 27.27 -19.76 8.44
CA ARG A 298 28.04 -18.91 7.54
C ARG A 298 27.30 -18.43 6.29
N SER A 299 26.37 -19.22 5.75
CA SER A 299 25.59 -18.84 4.56
C SER A 299 24.42 -17.89 4.84
N LEU A 300 24.13 -17.61 6.11
CA LEU A 300 22.96 -16.86 6.53
C LEU A 300 23.29 -15.37 6.74
N PHE A 301 22.38 -14.49 6.36
CA PHE A 301 22.44 -13.06 6.67
C PHE A 301 21.43 -12.71 7.74
N TRP A 302 21.86 -11.99 8.76
CA TRP A 302 20.98 -11.30 9.68
C TRP A 302 20.94 -9.81 9.33
N THR A 303 19.74 -9.23 9.27
CA THR A 303 19.53 -7.79 9.09
C THR A 303 18.46 -7.28 10.03
N PRO A 304 18.58 -6.06 10.54
CA PRO A 304 17.49 -5.44 11.27
C PRO A 304 16.35 -5.04 10.34
N CYS A 305 15.15 -4.92 10.89
CA CYS A 305 13.96 -4.45 10.17
C CYS A 305 14.16 -3.02 9.66
N ALA A 306 14.13 -2.83 8.36
CA ALA A 306 14.35 -1.52 7.74
C ALA A 306 13.30 -0.49 8.18
N ALA A 307 12.03 -0.89 8.29
CA ALA A 307 10.97 0.00 8.78
C ALA A 307 11.26 0.50 10.20
N HIS A 308 11.69 -0.37 11.10
CA HIS A 308 12.07 0.02 12.46
C HIS A 308 13.29 0.95 12.47
N CYS A 309 14.30 0.69 11.64
CA CYS A 309 15.48 1.55 11.54
C CYS A 309 15.16 2.96 11.06
N ILE A 310 14.28 3.09 10.06
CA ILE A 310 13.83 4.39 9.54
C ILE A 310 12.96 5.11 10.56
N ASP A 311 12.11 4.39 11.30
CA ASP A 311 11.32 4.99 12.40
C ASP A 311 12.25 5.53 13.51
N LEU A 312 13.35 4.84 13.83
CA LEU A 312 14.39 5.34 14.75
C LEU A 312 15.13 6.57 14.20
N MET A 313 15.39 6.66 12.89
CA MET A 313 15.96 7.88 12.28
C MET A 313 15.00 9.06 12.46
N LEU A 314 13.71 8.87 12.23
CA LEU A 314 12.69 9.88 12.44
C LEU A 314 12.56 10.28 13.93
N GLU A 315 12.73 9.31 14.84
CA GLU A 315 12.78 9.58 16.29
C GLU A 315 13.94 10.49 16.66
N ASP A 316 15.14 10.18 16.16
CA ASP A 316 16.32 10.98 16.47
C ASP A 316 16.23 12.38 15.89
N ILE A 317 15.72 12.53 14.66
CA ILE A 317 15.43 13.83 14.06
C ILE A 317 14.41 14.60 14.92
N ALA A 318 13.39 13.93 15.45
CA ALA A 318 12.39 14.56 16.31
C ALA A 318 12.96 15.04 17.67
N LYS A 319 14.14 14.56 18.09
CA LYS A 319 14.86 15.01 19.31
C LYS A 319 15.69 16.28 19.08
N LEU A 320 15.98 16.67 17.84
CA LEU A 320 16.65 17.92 17.52
C LEU A 320 15.85 19.09 18.07
N SER A 321 16.51 20.04 18.72
CA SER A 321 15.84 21.13 19.49
C SER A 321 14.80 21.89 18.65
N PHE A 322 15.17 22.30 17.44
CA PHE A 322 14.28 23.04 16.54
C PHE A 322 13.10 22.19 16.02
N VAL A 323 13.29 20.88 15.84
CA VAL A 323 12.22 19.95 15.44
C VAL A 323 11.29 19.66 16.59
N LYS A 324 11.85 19.36 17.76
CA LYS A 324 11.11 19.07 18.99
C LYS A 324 10.20 20.22 19.39
N GLU A 325 10.70 21.45 19.36
CA GLU A 325 9.91 22.64 19.66
C GLU A 325 8.69 22.78 18.77
N VAL A 326 8.86 22.58 17.46
CA VAL A 326 7.75 22.62 16.48
C VAL A 326 6.74 21.50 16.76
N ILE A 327 7.20 20.27 17.00
CA ILE A 327 6.33 19.13 17.28
C ILE A 327 5.53 19.37 18.57
N ASP A 328 6.15 19.83 19.64
CA ASP A 328 5.49 20.04 20.93
C ASP A 328 4.43 21.16 20.84
N ARG A 329 4.75 22.25 20.15
CA ARG A 329 3.78 23.32 19.84
C ARG A 329 2.63 22.80 18.97
N ALA A 330 2.93 22.05 17.91
CA ALA A 330 1.93 21.50 17.02
C ALA A 330 0.96 20.54 17.72
N ARG A 331 1.46 19.70 18.64
CA ARG A 331 0.63 18.78 19.45
C ARG A 331 -0.36 19.50 20.36
N SER A 332 -0.04 20.73 20.78
CA SER A 332 -0.93 21.50 21.66
C SER A 332 -2.25 21.88 20.95
N ILE A 333 -2.24 22.11 19.64
CA ILE A 333 -3.42 22.50 18.85
C ILE A 333 -4.49 21.40 18.84
N PRO A 334 -4.24 20.18 18.33
CA PRO A 334 -5.25 19.14 18.37
C PRO A 334 -5.61 18.74 19.81
N LYS A 335 -4.65 18.74 20.75
CA LYS A 335 -4.94 18.50 22.17
C LYS A 335 -5.99 19.49 22.69
N PHE A 336 -5.83 20.79 22.42
CA PHE A 336 -6.80 21.81 22.82
C PHE A 336 -8.15 21.61 22.13
N ILE A 337 -8.16 21.43 20.81
CA ILE A 337 -9.40 21.30 20.03
C ILE A 337 -10.22 20.08 20.46
N TYR A 338 -9.59 18.91 20.57
CA TYR A 338 -10.31 17.67 20.89
C TYR A 338 -10.73 17.54 22.35
N ASN A 339 -10.11 18.29 23.26
CA ASN A 339 -10.52 18.32 24.66
C ASN A 339 -11.74 19.23 24.92
N HIS A 340 -12.20 19.99 23.93
CA HIS A 340 -13.30 20.93 24.07
C HIS A 340 -14.35 20.69 22.98
N ALA A 341 -15.47 20.06 23.33
CA ALA A 341 -16.51 19.65 22.36
C ALA A 341 -17.02 20.81 21.49
N PHE A 342 -17.18 22.03 22.05
CA PHE A 342 -17.56 23.21 21.29
C PHE A 342 -16.52 23.56 20.23
N ILE A 343 -15.24 23.62 20.59
CA ILE A 343 -14.13 23.96 19.69
C ILE A 343 -13.97 22.88 18.62
N LEU A 344 -14.13 21.60 18.97
CA LEU A 344 -14.13 20.50 18.01
C LEU A 344 -15.26 20.64 16.97
N SER A 345 -16.47 20.99 17.42
CA SER A 345 -17.60 21.26 16.53
C SER A 345 -17.32 22.44 15.60
N LEU A 346 -16.72 23.51 16.13
CA LEU A 346 -16.33 24.70 15.37
C LEU A 346 -15.27 24.33 14.32
N MET A 347 -14.21 23.61 14.72
CA MET A 347 -13.18 23.14 13.81
C MET A 347 -13.76 22.30 12.66
N ARG A 348 -14.66 21.35 12.96
CA ARG A 348 -15.31 20.50 11.95
C ARG A 348 -16.11 21.32 10.93
N ARG A 349 -16.80 22.37 11.37
CA ARG A 349 -17.52 23.29 10.44
C ARG A 349 -16.53 24.03 9.54
N CYS A 350 -15.48 24.63 10.11
CA CYS A 350 -14.49 25.39 9.35
C CYS A 350 -13.73 24.47 8.37
N THR A 351 -13.34 23.27 8.77
CA THR A 351 -12.59 22.31 7.95
C THR A 351 -13.46 21.44 7.04
N LYS A 352 -14.79 21.67 6.98
CA LYS A 352 -15.75 20.84 6.23
C LYS A 352 -15.66 19.35 6.64
N ASN A 353 -15.66 19.09 7.94
CA ASN A 353 -15.49 17.77 8.58
C ASN A 353 -14.16 17.06 8.24
N ARG A 354 -13.11 17.80 7.91
CA ARG A 354 -11.76 17.24 7.85
C ARG A 354 -11.21 17.14 9.28
N GLU A 355 -10.93 15.92 9.72
CA GLU A 355 -10.36 15.65 11.04
C GLU A 355 -8.83 15.90 11.04
N LEU A 356 -8.32 16.44 12.15
CA LEU A 356 -6.88 16.54 12.35
C LEU A 356 -6.34 15.18 12.81
N GLN A 357 -5.27 14.74 12.17
CA GLN A 357 -4.60 13.51 12.58
C GLN A 357 -3.91 13.70 13.92
N ARG A 358 -4.12 12.77 14.86
CA ARG A 358 -3.48 12.79 16.18
C ARG A 358 -2.29 11.82 16.18
N PRO A 359 -1.18 12.17 16.85
CA PRO A 359 -0.04 11.27 16.93
C PRO A 359 -0.42 10.00 17.70
N ALA A 360 -0.03 8.83 17.18
CA ALA A 360 -0.10 7.57 17.92
C ALA A 360 1.10 7.45 18.86
N ILE A 361 0.93 6.69 19.95
CA ILE A 361 1.95 6.55 21.00
C ILE A 361 3.16 5.72 20.52
N THR A 362 2.96 4.83 19.54
CA THR A 362 3.89 3.75 19.21
C THR A 362 4.68 3.92 17.91
N ARG A 363 4.45 4.98 17.13
CA ARG A 363 5.18 5.21 15.87
C ARG A 363 5.55 6.68 15.69
N PHE A 364 6.83 6.98 15.66
CA PHE A 364 7.35 8.36 15.55
C PHE A 364 6.93 9.04 14.24
N ALA A 365 6.82 8.30 13.15
CA ALA A 365 6.28 8.80 11.89
C ALA A 365 4.90 9.48 12.01
N THR A 366 4.09 9.13 13.02
CA THR A 366 2.77 9.73 13.23
C THR A 366 2.82 11.21 13.64
N ASN A 367 3.93 11.67 14.22
CA ASN A 367 4.14 13.09 14.50
C ASN A 367 4.16 13.91 13.22
N PHE A 368 4.89 13.44 12.21
CA PHE A 368 5.00 14.11 10.92
C PHE A 368 3.67 14.08 10.16
N ILE A 369 2.89 12.99 10.27
CA ILE A 369 1.54 12.91 9.73
C ILE A 369 0.62 13.95 10.40
N THR A 370 0.79 14.19 11.72
CA THR A 370 0.06 15.23 12.45
C THR A 370 0.41 16.62 11.92
N LEU A 371 1.70 16.92 11.73
CA LEU A 371 2.15 18.19 11.18
C LEU A 371 1.59 18.43 9.77
N GLN A 372 1.67 17.43 8.90
CA GLN A 372 1.09 17.51 7.55
C GLN A 372 -0.43 17.75 7.58
N SER A 373 -1.13 17.14 8.53
CA SER A 373 -2.57 17.35 8.71
C SER A 373 -2.91 18.77 9.13
N LEU A 374 -2.11 19.34 10.02
CA LEU A 374 -2.25 20.74 10.45
C LEU A 374 -1.97 21.71 9.30
N LEU A 375 -0.87 21.53 8.56
CA LEU A 375 -0.52 22.36 7.39
C LEU A 375 -1.65 22.36 6.34
N LYS A 376 -2.24 21.20 6.06
CA LYS A 376 -3.39 21.10 5.15
C LYS A 376 -4.64 21.83 5.62
N CYS A 377 -4.74 22.14 6.90
CA CYS A 377 -5.86 22.85 7.51
C CYS A 377 -5.46 24.26 8.00
N GLN A 378 -4.28 24.76 7.65
CA GLN A 378 -3.74 26.04 8.13
C GLN A 378 -4.71 27.19 7.91
N PHE A 379 -5.25 27.33 6.72
CA PHE A 379 -6.17 28.41 6.37
C PHE A 379 -7.46 28.34 7.19
N GLU A 380 -8.06 27.16 7.26
CA GLU A 380 -9.30 26.94 8.00
C GLU A 380 -9.11 27.13 9.52
N LEU A 381 -7.95 26.74 10.04
CA LEU A 381 -7.60 26.98 11.44
C LEU A 381 -7.40 28.48 11.72
N LYS A 382 -6.69 29.20 10.87
CA LYS A 382 -6.58 30.67 11.00
C LYS A 382 -7.96 31.33 10.96
N GLN A 383 -8.86 30.93 10.04
CA GLN A 383 -10.22 31.45 9.99
C GLN A 383 -11.03 31.12 11.25
N MET A 384 -10.89 29.90 11.80
CA MET A 384 -11.60 29.48 12.98
C MET A 384 -11.33 30.37 14.20
N PHE A 385 -10.06 30.77 14.40
CA PHE A 385 -9.67 31.57 15.57
C PHE A 385 -9.93 33.07 15.45
N VAL A 386 -10.61 33.55 14.35
CA VAL A 386 -11.10 34.94 14.19
C VAL A 386 -12.61 35.04 13.99
N CYS A 387 -13.31 33.93 13.77
CA CYS A 387 -14.75 33.96 13.57
C CYS A 387 -15.50 34.45 14.81
N ASP A 388 -16.73 34.93 14.64
CA ASP A 388 -17.54 35.49 15.73
C ASP A 388 -17.81 34.44 16.82
N GLU A 389 -18.08 33.18 16.42
CA GLU A 389 -18.32 32.10 17.37
C GLU A 389 -17.10 31.79 18.26
N TRP A 390 -15.88 31.96 17.75
CA TRP A 390 -14.68 31.87 18.58
C TRP A 390 -14.60 33.06 19.52
N ARG A 391 -14.80 34.28 19.03
CA ARG A 391 -14.72 35.49 19.85
C ARG A 391 -15.69 35.51 21.02
N ASP A 392 -16.91 35.01 20.78
CA ASP A 392 -17.98 35.00 21.78
C ASP A 392 -17.87 33.82 22.76
N CYS A 393 -17.12 32.80 22.46
CA CYS A 393 -17.03 31.63 23.30
C CYS A 393 -16.13 31.88 24.56
N ARG A 394 -16.44 31.16 25.68
CA ARG A 394 -15.65 31.25 26.91
C ARG A 394 -14.18 30.88 26.74
N TYR A 395 -13.84 30.08 25.73
CA TYR A 395 -12.47 29.59 25.53
C TYR A 395 -11.54 30.64 24.96
N SER A 396 -12.06 31.64 24.22
CA SER A 396 -11.27 32.78 23.71
C SER A 396 -10.72 33.67 24.82
N ARG A 397 -11.39 33.65 26.01
CA ARG A 397 -11.00 34.44 27.18
C ARG A 397 -10.04 33.71 28.13
N ARG A 398 -9.87 32.41 27.95
CA ARG A 398 -8.96 31.57 28.74
C ARG A 398 -7.52 31.71 28.24
N GLU A 399 -6.55 31.54 29.15
CA GLU A 399 -5.13 31.66 28.80
C GLU A 399 -4.69 30.57 27.79
N ASP A 400 -5.14 29.32 28.00
CA ASP A 400 -4.87 28.21 27.05
C ASP A 400 -5.44 28.47 25.67
N GLY A 401 -6.66 28.99 25.57
CA GLY A 401 -7.28 29.33 24.28
C GLY A 401 -6.57 30.49 23.57
N ARG A 402 -6.20 31.55 24.35
CA ARG A 402 -5.43 32.67 23.79
C ARG A 402 -4.04 32.25 23.33
N ALA A 403 -3.38 31.34 24.06
CA ALA A 403 -2.07 30.81 23.66
C ALA A 403 -2.15 30.05 22.34
N ILE A 404 -3.15 29.19 22.18
CA ILE A 404 -3.37 28.44 20.91
C ILE A 404 -3.73 29.40 19.76
N ALA A 405 -4.60 30.41 20.00
CA ALA A 405 -4.92 31.38 18.97
C ALA A 405 -3.67 32.16 18.51
N ARG A 406 -2.85 32.66 19.47
CA ARG A 406 -1.57 33.30 19.14
C ARG A 406 -0.65 32.39 18.35
N LEU A 407 -0.53 31.12 18.74
CA LEU A 407 0.31 30.14 18.04
C LEU A 407 -0.14 29.94 16.58
N VAL A 408 -1.45 29.84 16.33
CA VAL A 408 -2.01 29.66 14.97
C VAL A 408 -1.79 30.89 14.07
N TYR A 409 -1.59 32.08 14.65
CA TYR A 409 -1.27 33.30 13.91
C TYR A 409 0.22 33.58 13.74
N LEU A 410 1.09 32.81 14.39
CA LEU A 410 2.53 32.99 14.32
C LEU A 410 3.08 32.35 13.03
N ASP A 411 3.46 33.17 12.05
CA ASP A 411 3.94 32.67 10.75
C ASP A 411 5.21 31.81 10.89
N SER A 412 6.14 32.20 11.79
CA SER A 412 7.34 31.39 12.06
C SER A 412 7.05 29.98 12.59
N PHE A 413 5.87 29.76 13.20
CA PHE A 413 5.43 28.41 13.59
C PHE A 413 5.07 27.57 12.34
N TRP A 414 4.39 28.14 11.36
CA TRP A 414 4.02 27.44 10.13
C TRP A 414 5.24 27.18 9.25
N GLU A 415 6.15 28.17 9.16
CA GLU A 415 7.45 28.00 8.47
C GLU A 415 8.26 26.84 9.10
N GLY A 416 8.32 26.79 10.43
CA GLY A 416 8.95 25.67 11.13
C GLY A 416 8.28 24.32 10.86
N MET A 417 6.94 24.28 10.77
CA MET A 417 6.23 23.06 10.41
C MET A 417 6.49 22.62 8.95
N GLU A 418 6.57 23.58 8.02
CA GLU A 418 6.96 23.31 6.64
C GLU A 418 8.38 22.74 6.55
N GLU A 419 9.32 23.32 7.31
CA GLU A 419 10.68 22.79 7.40
C GLU A 419 10.68 21.35 7.90
N VAL A 420 10.06 21.09 9.07
CA VAL A 420 10.01 19.74 9.65
C VAL A 420 9.32 18.74 8.75
N CYS A 421 8.24 19.13 8.07
CA CYS A 421 7.58 18.27 7.09
C CYS A 421 8.49 17.97 5.88
N SER A 422 9.16 18.99 5.36
CA SER A 422 10.02 18.86 4.17
C SER A 422 11.22 17.94 4.40
N ILE A 423 11.80 17.97 5.60
CA ILE A 423 12.93 17.09 5.95
C ILE A 423 12.50 15.68 6.34
N SER A 424 11.28 15.50 6.86
CA SER A 424 10.79 14.19 7.30
C SER A 424 10.03 13.43 6.21
N GLU A 425 9.36 14.12 5.30
CA GLU A 425 8.57 13.49 4.23
C GLU A 425 9.36 12.50 3.37
N PRO A 426 10.62 12.78 2.96
CA PRO A 426 11.43 11.81 2.22
C PRO A 426 11.61 10.49 2.96
N LEU A 427 11.95 10.54 4.25
CA LEU A 427 12.10 9.35 5.10
C LEU A 427 10.77 8.63 5.33
N VAL A 428 9.67 9.37 5.50
CA VAL A 428 8.31 8.77 5.60
C VAL A 428 7.92 8.07 4.29
N LYS A 429 8.38 8.56 3.13
CA LYS A 429 8.18 7.87 1.84
C LYS A 429 8.96 6.55 1.80
N VAL A 430 10.22 6.54 2.26
CA VAL A 430 11.01 5.31 2.37
C VAL A 430 10.38 4.34 3.37
N LEU A 431 9.92 4.83 4.53
CA LEU A 431 9.22 4.01 5.52
C LEU A 431 7.99 3.32 4.91
N ARG A 432 7.16 4.04 4.16
CA ARG A 432 6.00 3.48 3.47
C ARG A 432 6.36 2.47 2.38
N LEU A 433 7.51 2.68 1.74
CA LEU A 433 8.04 1.74 0.75
C LEU A 433 8.38 0.40 1.42
N VAL A 434 9.13 0.43 2.53
CA VAL A 434 9.60 -0.79 3.22
C VAL A 434 8.52 -1.46 4.09
N ASP A 435 7.50 -0.72 4.52
CA ASP A 435 6.32 -1.24 5.27
C ASP A 435 5.21 -1.76 4.33
N GLY A 436 5.46 -1.78 3.02
CA GLY A 436 4.51 -2.22 1.99
C GLY A 436 4.58 -3.72 1.69
N ASP A 437 3.60 -4.21 0.92
CA ASP A 437 3.47 -5.63 0.53
C ASP A 437 4.47 -6.08 -0.55
N LYS A 438 5.29 -5.17 -1.08
CA LYS A 438 6.21 -5.45 -2.19
C LYS A 438 7.62 -5.71 -1.68
N PRO A 439 8.43 -6.57 -2.34
CA PRO A 439 9.84 -6.72 -2.03
C PRO A 439 10.57 -5.39 -2.26
N THR A 440 11.20 -4.85 -1.23
CA THR A 440 11.78 -3.49 -1.26
C THR A 440 13.29 -3.46 -1.08
N MET A 441 13.90 -4.57 -0.68
CA MET A 441 15.36 -4.64 -0.50
C MET A 441 16.16 -4.08 -1.69
N PRO A 442 15.82 -4.40 -2.96
CA PRO A 442 16.53 -3.89 -4.14
C PRO A 442 16.38 -2.39 -4.39
N TYR A 443 15.52 -1.72 -3.65
CA TYR A 443 15.24 -0.28 -3.80
C TYR A 443 15.71 0.55 -2.61
N LEU A 444 16.14 -0.10 -1.52
CA LEU A 444 16.36 0.56 -0.24
C LEU A 444 17.51 1.60 -0.31
N TYR A 445 18.63 1.25 -0.93
CA TYR A 445 19.78 2.15 -1.08
C TYR A 445 19.39 3.40 -1.87
N GLU A 446 18.89 3.23 -3.07
CA GLU A 446 18.47 4.34 -3.94
C GLU A 446 17.37 5.20 -3.29
N ALA A 447 16.45 4.59 -2.55
CA ALA A 447 15.41 5.33 -1.85
C ALA A 447 15.98 6.20 -0.72
N MET A 448 17.02 5.73 -0.03
CA MET A 448 17.70 6.49 1.02
C MET A 448 18.55 7.62 0.43
N ASP A 449 19.26 7.38 -0.65
CA ASP A 449 20.03 8.42 -1.34
C ASP A 449 19.12 9.54 -1.84
N ARG A 450 18.03 9.20 -2.49
CA ARG A 450 17.01 10.18 -2.88
C ARG A 450 16.40 10.93 -1.70
N ALA A 451 16.23 10.28 -0.56
CA ALA A 451 15.75 10.96 0.64
C ALA A 451 16.77 11.99 1.14
N LYS A 452 18.07 11.65 1.16
CA LYS A 452 19.15 12.58 1.51
C LYS A 452 19.24 13.75 0.52
N GLU A 453 19.16 13.48 -0.78
CA GLU A 453 19.14 14.51 -1.82
C GLU A 453 17.94 15.46 -1.69
N ALA A 454 16.75 14.94 -1.39
CA ALA A 454 15.55 15.75 -1.18
C ALA A 454 15.71 16.67 0.04
N ILE A 455 16.30 16.17 1.15
CA ILE A 455 16.63 16.97 2.33
C ILE A 455 17.65 18.06 1.97
N ARG A 456 18.70 17.71 1.22
CA ARG A 456 19.68 18.68 0.74
C ARG A 456 19.03 19.78 -0.09
N SER A 457 18.18 19.38 -1.05
CA SER A 457 17.51 20.31 -1.97
C SER A 457 16.65 21.32 -1.22
N TYR A 458 16.03 20.92 -0.10
CA TYR A 458 15.27 21.85 0.75
C TYR A 458 16.16 22.95 1.36
N TYR A 459 17.41 22.64 1.69
CA TYR A 459 18.31 23.60 2.33
C TYR A 459 19.16 24.42 1.35
N VAL A 460 19.12 24.11 0.06
CA VAL A 460 19.81 24.93 -0.96
C VAL A 460 19.35 26.38 -0.89
N GLY A 461 20.27 27.31 -0.79
CA GLY A 461 19.99 28.75 -0.71
C GLY A 461 19.56 29.27 0.67
N LYS A 462 19.49 28.43 1.71
CA LYS A 462 19.10 28.85 3.08
C LYS A 462 20.27 29.32 3.97
N GLY A 463 21.42 29.55 3.38
CA GLY A 463 22.61 30.08 4.06
C GLY A 463 23.23 29.12 5.08
N THR A 464 24.15 29.64 5.90
CA THR A 464 24.89 28.86 6.91
C THR A 464 24.01 28.12 7.93
N PRO A 465 22.93 28.72 8.48
CA PRO A 465 22.04 28.01 9.40
C PRO A 465 21.36 26.80 8.77
N GLY A 466 20.93 26.92 7.51
CA GLY A 466 20.34 25.81 6.76
C GLY A 466 21.34 24.69 6.52
N PHE A 467 22.55 25.01 6.15
CA PHE A 467 23.64 24.04 5.96
C PHE A 467 23.93 23.26 7.26
N HIS A 468 24.05 23.94 8.41
CA HIS A 468 24.27 23.25 9.69
C HIS A 468 23.14 22.30 10.05
N ARG A 469 21.86 22.69 9.85
CA ARG A 469 20.72 21.80 10.10
C ARG A 469 20.73 20.58 9.17
N GLN A 470 21.06 20.79 7.90
CA GLN A 470 21.24 19.69 6.95
C GLN A 470 22.30 18.70 7.43
N MET A 471 23.47 19.18 7.84
CA MET A 471 24.56 18.32 8.31
C MET A 471 24.16 17.53 9.54
N MET A 472 23.52 18.16 10.55
CA MET A 472 23.02 17.46 11.73
C MET A 472 22.05 16.33 11.38
N ILE A 473 21.16 16.56 10.42
CA ILE A 473 20.19 15.53 9.97
C ILE A 473 20.92 14.41 9.24
N TRP A 474 21.87 14.74 8.36
CA TRP A 474 22.65 13.75 7.63
C TRP A 474 23.50 12.88 8.56
N GLU A 475 24.17 13.46 9.54
CA GLU A 475 24.91 12.72 10.57
C GLU A 475 24.03 11.71 11.31
N LEU A 476 22.80 12.08 11.67
CA LEU A 476 21.84 11.16 12.29
C LEU A 476 21.45 10.03 11.33
N ILE A 477 21.14 10.35 10.08
CA ILE A 477 20.79 9.35 9.07
C ILE A 477 21.96 8.41 8.83
N ASP A 478 23.17 8.95 8.61
CA ASP A 478 24.35 8.16 8.27
C ASP A 478 24.80 7.27 9.44
N SER A 479 24.74 7.75 10.68
CA SER A 479 25.05 6.93 11.85
C SER A 479 24.14 5.71 11.98
N ARG A 480 22.84 5.90 11.70
CA ARG A 480 21.86 4.81 11.71
C ARG A 480 22.00 3.91 10.48
N TRP A 481 22.23 4.50 9.30
CA TRP A 481 22.42 3.77 8.05
C TRP A 481 23.62 2.82 8.15
N THR A 482 24.79 3.33 8.47
CA THR A 482 26.02 2.56 8.58
C THR A 482 25.92 1.48 9.65
N GLY A 483 25.33 1.80 10.80
CA GLY A 483 25.19 0.85 11.90
C GLY A 483 24.19 -0.27 11.65
N MET A 484 23.15 -0.03 10.85
CA MET A 484 21.97 -0.91 10.76
C MET A 484 21.71 -1.43 9.35
N LEU A 485 21.58 -0.56 8.37
CA LEU A 485 21.06 -0.89 7.03
C LEU A 485 22.14 -1.03 5.96
N HIS A 486 23.35 -0.53 6.21
CA HIS A 486 24.50 -0.79 5.36
C HIS A 486 24.96 -2.24 5.53
N ARG A 487 24.39 -3.14 4.72
CA ARG A 487 24.64 -4.58 4.76
C ARG A 487 24.94 -5.11 3.36
N PRO A 488 25.90 -6.06 3.21
CA PRO A 488 26.27 -6.61 1.90
C PRO A 488 25.07 -7.11 1.09
N ILE A 489 24.10 -7.77 1.74
CA ILE A 489 22.91 -8.30 1.05
C ILE A 489 22.00 -7.20 0.47
N HIS A 490 21.96 -6.02 1.09
CA HIS A 490 21.19 -4.89 0.55
C HIS A 490 21.90 -4.29 -0.68
N ALA A 491 23.22 -4.17 -0.64
CA ALA A 491 24.04 -3.72 -1.76
C ALA A 491 23.97 -4.71 -2.95
N ALA A 492 24.10 -6.01 -2.68
CA ALA A 492 23.92 -7.04 -3.68
C ALA A 492 22.52 -7.01 -4.34
N ALA A 493 21.49 -6.76 -3.55
CA ALA A 493 20.13 -6.65 -4.06
C ALA A 493 19.92 -5.41 -4.95
N LEU A 494 20.57 -4.28 -4.66
CA LEU A 494 20.61 -3.11 -5.55
C LEU A 494 21.31 -3.44 -6.85
N PHE A 495 22.51 -4.05 -6.79
CA PHE A 495 23.29 -4.44 -7.96
C PHE A 495 22.48 -5.32 -8.93
N LEU A 496 21.78 -6.31 -8.38
CA LEU A 496 20.98 -7.27 -9.16
C LEU A 496 19.60 -6.73 -9.57
N ASN A 497 19.32 -5.45 -9.32
CA ASN A 497 18.05 -4.84 -9.74
C ASN A 497 18.18 -4.23 -11.16
N PRO A 498 17.59 -4.86 -12.20
CA PRO A 498 17.72 -4.39 -13.57
C PRO A 498 17.14 -2.99 -13.80
N THR A 499 16.20 -2.56 -12.95
CA THR A 499 15.67 -1.19 -13.00
C THR A 499 16.75 -0.12 -12.78
N PHE A 500 17.79 -0.43 -12.01
CA PHE A 500 18.89 0.48 -11.76
C PHE A 500 20.13 0.13 -12.57
N SER A 501 20.51 -1.13 -12.63
CA SER A 501 21.74 -1.61 -13.30
C SER A 501 21.85 -1.18 -14.76
N TYR A 502 20.73 -1.00 -15.44
CA TYR A 502 20.70 -0.64 -16.88
C TYR A 502 20.25 0.80 -17.14
N LYS A 503 20.14 1.65 -16.12
CA LYS A 503 19.89 3.07 -16.33
C LYS A 503 21.16 3.76 -16.82
N CYS A 504 21.03 4.54 -17.90
CA CYS A 504 22.08 5.44 -18.33
C CYS A 504 22.50 6.36 -17.17
N ASN A 505 23.80 6.42 -16.89
CA ASN A 505 24.42 7.18 -15.80
C ASN A 505 24.23 6.62 -14.38
N PHE A 506 23.80 5.36 -14.23
CA PHE A 506 23.86 4.71 -12.93
C PHE A 506 25.21 3.98 -12.83
N ASP A 507 26.13 4.59 -12.11
CA ASP A 507 27.42 3.98 -11.80
C ASP A 507 27.35 3.38 -10.40
N PHE A 508 27.72 2.12 -10.27
CA PHE A 508 27.76 1.49 -8.95
C PHE A 508 29.00 1.93 -8.21
N ASP A 509 28.82 2.49 -7.04
CA ASP A 509 29.90 2.73 -6.11
C ASP A 509 30.65 1.43 -5.78
N ALA A 510 31.94 1.54 -5.47
CA ALA A 510 32.76 0.39 -5.07
C ALA A 510 32.12 -0.42 -3.94
N GLU A 511 31.44 0.25 -3.00
CA GLU A 511 30.67 -0.33 -1.90
C GLU A 511 29.60 -1.33 -2.36
N VAL A 512 28.87 -1.03 -3.42
CA VAL A 512 27.81 -1.92 -3.94
C VAL A 512 28.41 -3.18 -4.56
N THR A 513 29.52 -3.03 -5.28
CA THR A 513 30.26 -4.15 -5.86
C THR A 513 30.91 -5.02 -4.78
N GLU A 514 31.54 -4.43 -3.78
CA GLU A 514 32.10 -5.14 -2.62
C GLU A 514 31.02 -5.90 -1.84
N GLY A 515 29.84 -5.31 -1.69
CA GLY A 515 28.70 -5.95 -1.06
C GLY A 515 28.24 -7.21 -1.80
N LEU A 516 28.19 -7.17 -3.14
CA LEU A 516 27.89 -8.35 -3.95
C LEU A 516 28.95 -9.45 -3.78
N LEU A 517 30.23 -9.09 -3.89
CA LEU A 517 31.33 -10.05 -3.75
C LEU A 517 31.34 -10.68 -2.35
N SER A 518 31.12 -9.89 -1.29
CA SER A 518 30.98 -10.39 0.08
C SER A 518 29.81 -11.37 0.24
N CYS A 519 28.70 -11.12 -0.47
CA CYS A 519 27.58 -12.08 -0.50
C CYS A 519 27.99 -13.38 -1.18
N LEU A 520 28.68 -13.32 -2.29
CA LEU A 520 29.13 -14.51 -3.02
C LEU A 520 30.10 -15.35 -2.19
N GLU A 521 31.10 -14.75 -1.55
CA GLU A 521 32.01 -15.45 -0.66
C GLU A 521 31.29 -16.18 0.49
N ARG A 522 30.26 -15.54 1.05
CA ARG A 522 29.50 -16.08 2.16
C ARG A 522 28.56 -17.19 1.75
N MET A 523 27.88 -17.06 0.61
CA MET A 523 26.83 -17.98 0.17
C MET A 523 27.37 -19.16 -0.65
N VAL A 524 28.48 -18.96 -1.37
CA VAL A 524 29.05 -19.94 -2.30
C VAL A 524 30.48 -20.28 -1.87
N PRO A 525 30.66 -21.31 -1.03
CA PRO A 525 31.99 -21.70 -0.54
C PRO A 525 32.94 -22.19 -1.64
N ASP A 526 32.40 -22.80 -2.71
CA ASP A 526 33.17 -23.36 -3.80
C ASP A 526 33.72 -22.27 -4.74
N ALA A 527 35.05 -22.25 -4.95
CA ALA A 527 35.73 -21.26 -5.75
C ALA A 527 35.44 -21.38 -7.25
N GLU A 528 35.26 -22.60 -7.76
CA GLU A 528 34.95 -22.84 -9.17
C GLU A 528 33.56 -22.31 -9.50
N THR A 529 32.57 -22.62 -8.65
CA THR A 529 31.21 -22.08 -8.77
C THR A 529 31.20 -20.56 -8.70
N ARG A 530 31.99 -19.93 -7.78
CA ARG A 530 32.13 -18.46 -7.76
C ARG A 530 32.70 -17.89 -9.05
N SER A 531 33.68 -18.58 -9.66
CA SER A 531 34.26 -18.15 -10.94
C SER A 531 33.25 -18.22 -12.10
N ILE A 532 32.32 -19.18 -12.07
CA ILE A 532 31.23 -19.27 -13.05
C ILE A 532 30.27 -18.09 -12.83
N ILE A 533 29.85 -17.87 -11.59
CA ILE A 533 28.94 -16.76 -11.23
C ILE A 533 29.55 -15.40 -11.62
N ASN A 534 30.83 -15.17 -11.38
CA ASN A 534 31.49 -13.91 -11.75
C ASN A 534 31.44 -13.67 -13.26
N ARG A 535 31.57 -14.70 -14.10
CA ARG A 535 31.40 -14.57 -15.55
C ARG A 535 29.95 -14.26 -15.94
N GLU A 536 28.98 -14.82 -15.25
CA GLU A 536 27.55 -14.52 -15.46
C GLU A 536 27.23 -13.07 -15.02
N ILE A 537 27.85 -12.58 -13.97
CA ILE A 537 27.73 -11.19 -13.51
C ILE A 537 28.26 -10.21 -14.58
N GLU A 538 29.36 -10.55 -15.28
CA GLU A 538 29.84 -9.74 -16.42
C GLU A 538 28.82 -9.70 -17.55
N ILE A 539 28.25 -10.86 -17.93
CA ILE A 539 27.19 -10.95 -18.94
C ILE A 539 25.97 -10.08 -18.52
N TYR A 540 25.59 -10.15 -17.25
CA TYR A 540 24.50 -9.32 -16.69
C TYR A 540 24.83 -7.83 -16.78
N ARG A 541 26.01 -7.42 -16.29
CA ARG A 541 26.47 -6.01 -16.29
C ARG A 541 26.50 -5.42 -17.70
N ASP A 542 27.00 -6.17 -18.66
CA ASP A 542 27.14 -5.75 -20.05
C ASP A 542 25.82 -5.87 -20.84
N ALA A 543 24.73 -6.26 -20.19
CA ALA A 543 23.43 -6.52 -20.81
C ALA A 543 23.51 -7.42 -22.04
N SER A 544 24.41 -8.39 -22.03
CA SER A 544 24.69 -9.31 -23.14
C SER A 544 23.94 -10.63 -23.00
N GLY A 545 24.03 -11.52 -24.01
CA GLY A 545 23.32 -12.80 -24.01
C GLY A 545 21.79 -12.63 -23.90
N VAL A 546 21.16 -13.34 -22.97
CA VAL A 546 19.69 -13.31 -22.77
C VAL A 546 19.19 -11.95 -22.30
N PHE A 547 20.04 -11.13 -21.66
CA PHE A 547 19.66 -9.80 -21.18
C PHE A 547 19.58 -8.76 -22.30
N SER A 548 20.08 -9.05 -23.51
CA SER A 548 20.00 -8.19 -24.70
C SER A 548 18.69 -8.32 -25.48
N PHE A 549 17.86 -9.32 -25.19
CA PHE A 549 16.60 -9.52 -25.92
C PHE A 549 15.62 -8.38 -25.70
N GLN A 550 14.88 -8.02 -26.77
CA GLN A 550 13.93 -6.90 -26.75
C GLN A 550 12.89 -7.01 -25.63
N ASP A 551 12.43 -8.23 -25.34
CA ASP A 551 11.49 -8.47 -24.25
C ASP A 551 12.14 -8.22 -22.88
N ALA A 552 13.38 -8.65 -22.68
CA ALA A 552 14.13 -8.36 -21.45
C ALA A 552 14.34 -6.85 -21.27
N ILE A 553 14.67 -6.13 -22.33
CA ILE A 553 14.85 -4.68 -22.31
C ILE A 553 13.54 -3.97 -21.98
N ARG A 554 12.42 -4.38 -22.58
CA ARG A 554 11.11 -3.78 -22.35
C ARG A 554 10.60 -4.01 -20.93
N GLU A 555 10.89 -5.16 -20.34
CA GLU A 555 10.36 -5.55 -19.04
C GLU A 555 11.24 -5.09 -17.84
N ARG A 556 12.42 -4.52 -18.09
CA ARG A 556 13.35 -4.06 -17.03
C ARG A 556 12.71 -3.13 -15.99
N ASP A 557 11.83 -2.22 -16.46
CA ASP A 557 11.17 -1.23 -15.60
C ASP A 557 9.80 -1.68 -15.08
N SER A 558 9.21 -2.71 -15.70
CA SER A 558 7.85 -3.16 -15.40
C SER A 558 7.81 -4.37 -14.47
N LEU A 559 8.78 -5.27 -14.57
CA LEU A 559 8.84 -6.46 -13.73
C LEU A 559 9.56 -6.18 -12.41
N MET A 560 9.03 -6.78 -11.35
CA MET A 560 9.72 -6.79 -10.06
C MET A 560 10.98 -7.67 -10.13
N PRO A 561 12.07 -7.33 -9.40
CA PRO A 561 13.34 -8.10 -9.42
C PRO A 561 13.24 -9.59 -9.12
N ARG A 562 12.11 -10.06 -8.63
CA ARG A 562 11.84 -11.49 -8.32
C ARG A 562 11.39 -12.33 -9.51
N LYS A 563 11.24 -11.74 -10.68
CA LYS A 563 10.86 -12.41 -11.92
C LYS A 563 11.97 -12.30 -12.95
#